data_553c2c5e9180544b3ae8108f30c14dd4
#
_entry.id   553c2c5e9180544b3ae8108f30c14dd4
#
_cell.length_a   1.000
_cell.length_b   1.000
_cell.length_c   1.000
_cell.angle_alpha   90.00
_cell.angle_beta   90.00
_cell.angle_gamma   90.00
#
_symmetry.space_group_name_H-M   'P 1'
#
loop_
_entity.id
_entity.type
_entity.pdbx_description
1 polymer ?
#
loop_
_entity_poly.entity_id
_entity_poly.type
_entity_poly.pdbx_seq_one_letter_code
_entity_poly.pdbx_strand_id
1 'polypeptide(L)'
;EYLVQLQEKQKARYTYGVLERQFRRYYEEANRRPGKTGENLLQILESRLDNVVYRAGLARTRRQARQLVSHGHFLVNDQKVTIPSYRVYPVSSKRQV
;
A
#
# COMPACT_ATOMS: atom_id res chain seq x y z
N GLU A 1 17.14 -18.05 -9.38
CA GLU A 1 15.73 -17.73 -9.21
C GLU A 1 15.44 -17.04 -7.88
N TYR A 2 16.08 -17.49 -6.83
CA TYR A 2 15.95 -16.81 -5.55
C TYR A 2 16.39 -15.36 -5.65
N LEU A 3 17.49 -15.13 -6.37
CA LEU A 3 17.99 -13.77 -6.54
C LEU A 3 17.01 -12.89 -7.32
N VAL A 4 16.35 -13.47 -8.33
CA VAL A 4 15.35 -12.75 -9.09
C VAL A 4 14.19 -12.35 -8.19
N GLN A 5 13.73 -13.28 -7.36
CA GLN A 5 12.65 -12.97 -6.44
C GLN A 5 13.04 -11.89 -5.46
N LEU A 6 14.27 -11.96 -4.96
CA LEU A 6 14.75 -10.95 -4.01
C LEU A 6 14.80 -9.58 -4.67
N GLN A 7 15.30 -9.52 -5.91
CA GLN A 7 15.39 -8.25 -6.62
C GLN A 7 14.01 -7.66 -6.85
N GLU A 8 13.04 -8.49 -7.21
CA GLU A 8 11.69 -8.01 -7.43
C GLU A 8 11.05 -7.50 -6.14
N LYS A 9 11.31 -8.17 -5.03
CA LYS A 9 10.82 -7.71 -3.74
C LYS A 9 11.39 -6.35 -3.38
N GLN A 10 12.71 -6.18 -3.56
CA GLN A 10 13.35 -4.92 -3.24
C GLN A 10 12.86 -3.82 -4.15
N LYS A 11 12.64 -4.12 -5.42
CA LYS A 11 12.13 -3.15 -6.35
C LYS A 11 10.73 -2.67 -5.93
N ALA A 12 9.87 -3.59 -5.54
CA ALA A 12 8.54 -3.22 -5.07
C ALA A 12 8.62 -2.37 -3.82
N ARG A 13 9.48 -2.73 -2.89
CA ARG A 13 9.64 -1.98 -1.66
C ARG A 13 10.04 -0.53 -1.94
N TYR A 14 11.01 -0.37 -2.84
CA TYR A 14 11.47 0.97 -3.18
C TYR A 14 10.41 1.76 -3.95
N THR A 15 9.71 1.09 -4.84
CA THR A 15 8.68 1.76 -5.63
C THR A 15 7.61 2.36 -4.75
N TYR A 16 7.16 1.63 -3.74
CA TYR A 16 6.10 2.10 -2.85
C TYR A 16 6.64 2.86 -1.65
N GLY A 17 7.96 2.91 -1.49
CA GLY A 17 8.57 3.66 -0.41
C GLY A 17 8.27 3.10 0.96
N VAL A 18 8.21 1.78 1.09
CA VAL A 18 7.86 1.11 2.34
C VAL A 18 9.12 0.72 3.08
N LEU A 19 9.12 0.91 4.40
CA LEU A 19 10.23 0.48 5.22
C LEU A 19 10.31 -1.04 5.21
N GLU A 20 11.54 -1.55 5.36
CA GLU A 20 11.78 -2.98 5.23
C GLU A 20 10.97 -3.80 6.21
N ARG A 21 10.85 -3.32 7.47
CA ARG A 21 10.08 -4.04 8.48
C ARG A 21 8.62 -4.14 8.09
N GLN A 22 8.05 -3.05 7.62
CA GLN A 22 6.66 -3.03 7.19
C GLN A 22 6.47 -3.91 5.97
N PHE A 23 7.41 -3.85 5.02
CA PHE A 23 7.32 -4.65 3.81
C PHE A 23 7.36 -6.14 4.15
N ARG A 24 8.19 -6.51 5.10
CA ARG A 24 8.28 -7.91 5.53
C ARG A 24 6.94 -8.40 6.07
N ARG A 25 6.27 -7.57 6.85
CA ARG A 25 4.94 -7.92 7.38
C ARG A 25 3.93 -8.09 6.26
N TYR A 26 3.99 -7.21 5.26
CA TYR A 26 3.10 -7.33 4.11
C TYR A 26 3.35 -8.63 3.37
N TYR A 27 4.62 -8.97 3.20
CA TYR A 27 4.95 -10.20 2.49
C TYR A 27 4.45 -11.43 3.24
N GLU A 28 4.62 -11.44 4.55
CA GLU A 28 4.12 -12.55 5.36
C GLU A 28 2.61 -12.66 5.27
N GLU A 29 1.93 -11.54 5.32
CA GLU A 29 0.48 -11.54 5.18
C GLU A 29 0.06 -12.04 3.80
N ALA A 30 0.74 -11.58 2.76
CA ALA A 30 0.43 -12.00 1.40
C ALA A 30 0.63 -13.49 1.22
N ASN A 31 1.67 -14.03 1.86
CA ASN A 31 2.00 -15.43 1.75
C ASN A 31 0.97 -16.31 2.45
N ARG A 32 0.30 -15.80 3.48
CA ARG A 32 -0.72 -16.55 4.20
C ARG A 32 -2.06 -16.56 3.48
N ARG A 33 -2.30 -15.61 2.58
CA ARG A 33 -3.55 -15.55 1.84
C ARG A 33 -3.57 -16.58 0.71
N PRO A 34 -4.73 -17.11 0.37
CA PRO A 34 -4.81 -18.00 -0.78
C PRO A 34 -4.50 -17.24 -2.06
N GLY A 35 -3.96 -17.97 -3.02
CA GLY A 35 -3.60 -17.38 -4.31
C GLY A 35 -2.12 -17.11 -4.40
N LYS A 36 -1.76 -16.32 -5.38
CA LYS A 36 -0.35 -16.02 -5.64
C LYS A 36 0.14 -14.94 -4.70
N THR A 37 1.26 -15.22 -4.06
CA THR A 37 1.84 -14.30 -3.10
C THR A 37 2.13 -12.93 -3.72
N GLY A 38 2.67 -12.91 -4.93
CA GLY A 38 3.00 -11.65 -5.58
C GLY A 38 1.78 -10.78 -5.83
N GLU A 39 0.69 -11.38 -6.27
CA GLU A 39 -0.54 -10.65 -6.50
C GLU A 39 -1.12 -10.13 -5.19
N ASN A 40 -1.09 -10.98 -4.17
CA ASN A 40 -1.58 -10.58 -2.86
C ASN A 40 -0.77 -9.42 -2.31
N LEU A 41 0.54 -9.47 -2.50
CA LEU A 41 1.41 -8.40 -2.02
C LEU A 41 1.11 -7.08 -2.73
N LEU A 42 0.90 -7.13 -4.04
CA LEU A 42 0.55 -5.93 -4.78
C LEU A 42 -0.77 -5.33 -4.31
N GLN A 43 -1.75 -6.18 -4.02
CA GLN A 43 -3.02 -5.68 -3.51
C GLN A 43 -2.83 -4.94 -2.20
N ILE A 44 -2.00 -5.48 -1.32
CA ILE A 44 -1.73 -4.83 -0.05
C ILE A 44 -1.06 -3.48 -0.27
N LEU A 45 -0.05 -3.45 -1.11
CA LEU A 45 0.69 -2.22 -1.37
C LEU A 45 -0.18 -1.17 -2.05
N GLU A 46 -1.03 -1.59 -2.99
CA GLU A 46 -1.89 -0.66 -3.69
C GLU A 46 -3.01 -0.12 -2.81
N SER A 47 -3.35 -0.81 -1.73
CA SER A 47 -4.43 -0.37 -0.86
C SER A 47 -4.01 0.70 0.15
N ARG A 48 -2.73 1.02 0.25
CA ARG A 48 -2.27 2.04 1.18
C ARG A 48 -2.82 3.39 0.79
N LEU A 49 -3.17 4.18 1.78
CA LEU A 49 -3.76 5.49 1.53
C LEU A 49 -2.81 6.41 0.75
N ASP A 50 -1.52 6.39 1.09
CA ASP A 50 -0.56 7.21 0.36
C ASP A 50 -0.51 6.82 -1.11
N ASN A 51 -0.61 5.54 -1.42
CA ASN A 51 -0.63 5.09 -2.80
C ASN A 51 -1.93 5.49 -3.49
N VAL A 52 -3.05 5.38 -2.80
CA VAL A 52 -4.34 5.76 -3.36
C VAL A 52 -4.35 7.24 -3.72
N VAL A 53 -3.82 8.08 -2.85
CA VAL A 53 -3.72 9.51 -3.11
C VAL A 53 -2.85 9.78 -4.32
N TYR A 54 -1.72 9.08 -4.42
CA TYR A 54 -0.83 9.23 -5.55
C TYR A 54 -1.50 8.80 -6.85
N ARG A 55 -2.14 7.64 -6.85
CA ARG A 55 -2.80 7.12 -8.05
C ARG A 55 -3.96 7.99 -8.49
N ALA A 56 -4.63 8.64 -7.54
CA ALA A 56 -5.74 9.53 -7.85
C ALA A 56 -5.28 10.85 -8.48
N GLY A 57 -3.98 11.07 -8.55
CA GLY A 57 -3.45 12.29 -9.13
C GLY A 57 -3.43 13.47 -8.20
N LEU A 58 -3.64 13.26 -6.91
CA LEU A 58 -3.66 14.34 -5.93
C LEU A 58 -2.27 14.71 -5.46
N ALA A 59 -1.26 13.93 -5.82
CA ALA A 59 0.13 14.19 -5.50
C ALA A 59 0.98 13.76 -6.68
N ARG A 60 2.13 14.38 -6.84
CA ARG A 60 3.02 14.07 -7.97
C ARG A 60 3.91 12.89 -7.69
N THR A 61 4.18 12.60 -6.42
CA THR A 61 5.01 11.47 -6.03
C THR A 61 4.39 10.78 -4.85
N ARG A 62 4.80 9.55 -4.61
CA ARG A 62 4.30 8.85 -3.42
C ARG A 62 4.81 9.50 -2.14
N ARG A 63 6.01 10.07 -2.18
CA ARG A 63 6.53 10.79 -1.02
C ARG A 63 5.66 11.99 -0.69
N GLN A 64 5.28 12.76 -1.71
CA GLN A 64 4.40 13.91 -1.51
C GLN A 64 3.04 13.44 -0.98
N ALA A 65 2.51 12.35 -1.53
CA ALA A 65 1.24 11.81 -1.08
C ALA A 65 1.30 11.46 0.39
N ARG A 66 2.40 10.83 0.81
CA ARG A 66 2.59 10.47 2.22
C ARG A 66 2.57 11.70 3.11
N GLN A 67 3.24 12.75 2.67
CA GLN A 67 3.28 13.97 3.46
C GLN A 67 1.89 14.61 3.56
N LEU A 68 1.16 14.64 2.46
CA LEU A 68 -0.18 15.21 2.46
C LEU A 68 -1.11 14.44 3.39
N VAL A 69 -1.01 13.10 3.37
CA VAL A 69 -1.81 12.29 4.28
C VAL A 69 -1.45 12.59 5.73
N SER A 70 -0.16 12.64 6.04
CA SER A 70 0.30 12.90 7.40
C SER A 70 -0.17 14.25 7.91
N HIS A 71 -0.31 15.21 7.03
CA HIS A 71 -0.74 16.54 7.40
C HIS A 71 -2.26 16.68 7.47
N GLY A 72 -3.00 15.61 7.26
CA GLY A 72 -4.43 15.59 7.50
C GLY A 72 -5.29 16.22 6.41
N HIS A 73 -4.86 16.09 5.16
CA HIS A 73 -5.60 16.70 4.06
C HIS A 73 -6.71 15.83 3.51
N PHE A 74 -6.89 14.61 3.99
CA PHE A 74 -7.82 13.68 3.39
C PHE A 74 -8.80 13.07 4.37
N LEU A 75 -9.98 12.79 3.87
CA LEU A 75 -11.01 12.07 4.61
C LEU A 75 -11.21 10.70 3.96
N VAL A 76 -11.41 9.71 4.78
CA VAL A 76 -11.81 8.37 4.33
C VAL A 76 -13.11 8.05 5.03
N ASN A 77 -14.19 7.90 4.24
CA ASN A 77 -15.52 7.67 4.78
C ASN A 77 -15.87 8.74 5.82
N ASP A 78 -15.57 10.01 5.45
CA ASP A 78 -15.90 11.19 6.26
C ASP A 78 -15.11 11.28 7.55
N GLN A 79 -14.05 10.51 7.71
CA GLN A 79 -13.19 10.58 8.87
C GLN A 79 -11.78 10.95 8.43
N LYS A 80 -11.17 11.86 9.19
CA LYS A 80 -9.82 12.28 8.89
C LYS A 80 -8.85 11.16 9.21
N VAL A 81 -8.03 10.81 8.23
CA VAL A 81 -7.00 9.78 8.39
C VAL A 81 -5.65 10.40 8.10
N THR A 82 -4.74 10.27 9.05
CA THR A 82 -3.40 10.88 8.93
C THR A 82 -2.31 9.82 8.85
N ILE A 83 -2.67 8.56 8.72
CA ILE A 83 -1.71 7.46 8.67
C ILE A 83 -1.55 7.01 7.24
N PRO A 84 -0.37 7.25 6.62
CA PRO A 84 -0.18 6.89 5.20
C PRO A 84 -0.36 5.41 4.90
N SER A 85 -0.06 4.55 5.87
CA SER A 85 -0.19 3.11 5.67
C SER A 85 -1.60 2.59 5.89
N TYR A 86 -2.54 3.47 6.22
CA TYR A 86 -3.94 3.08 6.37
C TYR A 86 -4.41 2.42 5.06
N ARG A 87 -5.10 1.30 5.19
CA ARG A 87 -5.52 0.56 4.00
C ARG A 87 -6.92 0.94 3.59
N VAL A 88 -7.05 1.29 2.31
CA VAL A 88 -8.32 1.67 1.72
C VAL A 88 -8.73 0.57 0.75
N TYR A 89 -9.89 0.00 0.97
CA TYR A 89 -10.36 -1.09 0.11
C TYR A 89 -11.42 -0.58 -0.83
N PRO A 90 -11.52 -1.17 -2.03
CA PRO A 90 -12.57 -0.77 -2.97
C PRO A 90 -13.95 -1.04 -2.39
N VAL A 91 -14.94 -0.36 -2.97
CA VAL A 91 -16.31 -0.49 -2.51
C VAL A 91 -16.77 -1.95 -2.52
N SER A 92 -16.34 -2.68 -3.53
CA SER A 92 -16.70 -4.09 -3.62
C SER A 92 -16.22 -4.89 -2.42
N SER A 93 -15.06 -4.53 -1.88
CA SER A 93 -14.54 -5.20 -0.70
C SER A 93 -15.32 -4.87 0.54
N LYS A 94 -15.81 -3.64 0.64
CA LYS A 94 -16.51 -3.22 1.82
C LYS A 94 -17.81 -3.96 2.00
N ARG A 95 -18.43 -4.33 0.92
CA ARG A 95 -19.71 -5.00 1.01
C ARG A 95 -19.62 -6.41 1.53
N GLN A 96 -18.44 -6.90 1.65
CA GLN A 96 -18.23 -8.25 2.15
C GLN A 96 -18.18 -8.30 3.67
N VAL A 97 -18.28 -7.18 4.25
CA VAL A 97 -18.27 -7.07 5.71
C VAL A 97 -19.63 -7.41 6.30
#